data_5ff901b3ef1da3cf6e37acfb6d52b7e0
#
_entry.id   5ff901b3ef1da3cf6e37acfb6d52b7e0
#
_cell.length_a   1.000
_cell.length_b   1.000
_cell.length_c   1.000
_cell.angle_alpha   90.00
_cell.angle_beta   90.00
_cell.angle_gamma   90.00
#
_symmetry.space_group_name_H-M   'P 1'
#
loop_
_entity.id
_entity.type
_entity.pdbx_description
1 polymer ?
#
loop_
_entity_poly.entity_id
_entity_poly.type
_entity_poly.pdbx_seq_one_letter_code
_entity_poly.pdbx_strand_id
1 'polypeptide(L)'
;ARAELRADDLLLVISDHGFQSFRRGVNLNTWLRDQGLLALNGDATVCGDWFDNVDWSRTKAYAFGLGGIYINLRGREAHGIVAPGEECQALKRQIIAGLSGIVDAETGNVAITEIFDVDKVHSRGPYQAGGLDLIAGYNRGYRASWEGATGRVTRSVFSDNTKAWSGDHCVDPRLVPGVLFANRQVLDADPGIMDLAPTILTLFGVTVPDHMTGRVLAVAPKSP
;
A
#
# COMPACT_ATOMS: atom_id res chain seq x y z
N ALA A 1 -4.93 32.45 -9.85
CA ALA A 1 -6.13 31.64 -10.07
C ALA A 1 -7.38 32.31 -9.48
N ARG A 2 -7.43 32.63 -8.16
CA ARG A 2 -8.65 33.15 -7.52
C ARG A 2 -9.19 34.43 -8.11
N ALA A 3 -8.34 35.33 -8.62
CA ALA A 3 -8.73 36.60 -9.26
C ALA A 3 -9.39 36.42 -10.63
N GLU A 4 -9.24 35.28 -11.25
CA GLU A 4 -9.78 34.98 -12.60
C GLU A 4 -11.11 34.17 -12.55
N LEU A 5 -11.55 33.80 -11.34
CA LEU A 5 -12.77 33.01 -11.17
C LEU A 5 -14.03 33.91 -11.43
N ARG A 6 -14.95 33.38 -12.22
CA ARG A 6 -16.29 33.93 -12.34
C ARG A 6 -17.14 33.59 -11.13
N ALA A 7 -18.26 34.26 -11.00
CA ALA A 7 -19.17 34.09 -9.87
C ALA A 7 -19.59 32.63 -9.65
N ASP A 8 -19.78 31.86 -10.71
CA ASP A 8 -20.31 30.50 -10.68
C ASP A 8 -19.24 29.43 -10.77
N ASP A 9 -17.96 29.80 -10.89
CA ASP A 9 -16.88 28.83 -10.96
C ASP A 9 -16.66 28.15 -9.61
N LEU A 10 -16.44 26.82 -9.64
CA LEU A 10 -16.00 26.03 -8.52
C LEU A 10 -14.49 25.79 -8.64
N LEU A 11 -13.74 26.22 -7.64
CA LEU A 11 -12.32 25.92 -7.50
C LEU A 11 -12.14 24.80 -6.48
N LEU A 12 -11.46 23.74 -6.90
CA LEU A 12 -11.02 22.66 -6.02
C LEU A 12 -9.49 22.61 -6.01
N VAL A 13 -8.89 22.54 -4.84
CA VAL A 13 -7.45 22.28 -4.63
C VAL A 13 -7.35 20.96 -3.91
N ILE A 14 -6.73 19.98 -4.55
CA ILE A 14 -6.72 18.60 -4.08
C ILE A 14 -5.31 18.01 -4.06
N SER A 15 -5.09 17.04 -3.21
CA SER A 15 -4.03 16.04 -3.35
C SER A 15 -4.61 14.65 -3.14
N ASP A 16 -4.03 13.66 -3.78
CA ASP A 16 -4.38 12.24 -3.66
C ASP A 16 -3.90 11.67 -2.32
N HIS A 17 -2.77 12.14 -1.79
CA HIS A 17 -2.18 11.75 -0.52
C HIS A 17 -1.33 12.88 0.07
N GLY A 18 -0.97 12.73 1.35
CA GLY A 18 0.04 13.51 2.03
C GLY A 18 1.43 12.85 1.94
N PHE A 19 2.34 13.28 2.82
CA PHE A 19 3.71 12.78 2.96
C PHE A 19 4.09 12.68 4.41
N GLN A 20 5.02 11.75 4.74
CA GLN A 20 5.67 11.73 6.05
C GLN A 20 7.17 11.42 5.92
N SER A 21 7.94 11.86 6.92
CA SER A 21 9.36 11.52 7.02
C SER A 21 9.54 10.08 7.48
N PHE A 22 10.60 9.43 6.98
CA PHE A 22 11.04 8.12 7.46
C PHE A 22 12.55 8.12 7.74
N ARG A 23 12.96 7.27 8.67
CA ARG A 23 14.36 7.07 9.08
C ARG A 23 14.79 5.60 9.01
N ARG A 24 13.84 4.67 9.00
CA ARG A 24 14.08 3.24 9.05
C ARG A 24 13.42 2.52 7.87
N GLY A 25 14.14 1.60 7.27
CA GLY A 25 13.65 0.67 6.25
C GLY A 25 13.27 -0.68 6.87
N VAL A 26 12.18 -1.28 6.39
CA VAL A 26 11.75 -2.63 6.75
C VAL A 26 11.94 -3.54 5.55
N ASN A 27 12.72 -4.62 5.70
CA ASN A 27 12.87 -5.65 4.68
C ASN A 27 11.94 -6.83 4.98
N LEU A 28 10.81 -6.86 4.28
CA LEU A 28 9.79 -7.89 4.43
C LEU A 28 10.31 -9.27 4.01
N ASN A 29 11.17 -9.36 2.99
CA ASN A 29 11.74 -10.64 2.56
C ASN A 29 12.67 -11.24 3.61
N THR A 30 13.42 -10.41 4.33
CA THR A 30 14.24 -10.87 5.46
C THR A 30 13.35 -11.44 6.57
N TRP A 31 12.25 -10.77 6.91
CA TRP A 31 11.29 -11.30 7.87
C TRP A 31 10.67 -12.62 7.40
N LEU A 32 10.24 -12.71 6.13
CA LEU A 32 9.70 -13.94 5.55
C LEU A 32 10.70 -15.10 5.61
N ARG A 33 11.99 -14.85 5.34
CA ARG A 33 13.06 -15.84 5.51
C ARG A 33 13.16 -16.29 6.97
N ASP A 34 13.18 -15.36 7.91
CA ASP A 34 13.32 -15.66 9.35
C ASP A 34 12.12 -16.47 9.89
N GLN A 35 10.95 -16.34 9.26
CA GLN A 35 9.77 -17.17 9.56
C GLN A 35 9.72 -18.50 8.76
N GLY A 36 10.73 -18.80 7.95
CA GLY A 36 10.76 -20.00 7.10
C GLY A 36 9.73 -19.98 5.95
N LEU A 37 9.26 -18.80 5.57
CA LEU A 37 8.30 -18.59 4.48
C LEU A 37 8.98 -18.24 3.14
N LEU A 38 10.24 -17.78 3.19
CA LEU A 38 11.11 -17.57 2.04
C LEU A 38 12.37 -18.39 2.26
N ALA A 39 12.76 -19.18 1.28
CA ALA A 39 13.95 -20.02 1.32
C ALA A 39 15.01 -19.52 0.32
N LEU A 40 16.27 -19.64 0.71
CA LEU A 40 17.42 -19.40 -0.17
C LEU A 40 18.10 -20.72 -0.52
N ASN A 41 18.83 -20.73 -1.63
CA ASN A 41 19.62 -21.89 -2.06
C ASN A 41 20.84 -22.12 -1.15
N GLY A 42 21.13 -23.37 -0.86
CA GLY A 42 22.25 -23.77 -0.01
C GLY A 42 22.15 -23.18 1.40
N ASP A 43 23.30 -22.76 1.95
CA ASP A 43 23.42 -22.15 3.28
C ASP A 43 23.37 -20.61 3.26
N ALA A 44 22.91 -20.03 2.14
CA ALA A 44 22.82 -18.57 2.00
C ALA A 44 21.86 -17.96 3.01
N THR A 45 22.26 -16.84 3.59
CA THR A 45 21.43 -16.06 4.54
C THR A 45 21.01 -14.71 3.97
N VAL A 46 21.52 -14.36 2.78
CA VAL A 46 21.18 -13.13 2.04
C VAL A 46 21.06 -13.45 0.55
N CYS A 47 20.30 -12.65 -0.19
CA CYS A 47 20.29 -12.69 -1.64
C CYS A 47 20.35 -11.27 -2.22
N GLY A 48 20.80 -11.15 -3.45
CA GLY A 48 20.89 -9.90 -4.20
C GLY A 48 19.57 -9.45 -4.78
N ASP A 49 19.62 -8.52 -5.74
CA ASP A 49 18.43 -7.98 -6.40
C ASP A 49 17.73 -9.06 -7.23
N TRP A 50 16.42 -8.87 -7.41
CA TRP A 50 15.59 -9.70 -8.29
C TRP A 50 15.53 -11.17 -7.88
N PHE A 51 15.62 -11.43 -6.55
CA PHE A 51 15.51 -12.78 -5.99
C PHE A 51 16.57 -13.77 -6.53
N ASP A 52 17.78 -13.29 -6.81
CA ASP A 52 18.83 -14.00 -7.54
C ASP A 52 19.23 -15.37 -6.94
N ASN A 53 19.00 -15.57 -5.67
CA ASN A 53 19.31 -16.82 -4.96
C ASN A 53 18.14 -17.41 -4.16
N VAL A 54 16.90 -17.09 -4.54
CA VAL A 54 15.69 -17.65 -3.88
C VAL A 54 15.42 -19.07 -4.38
N ASP A 55 15.16 -19.99 -3.45
CA ASP A 55 14.64 -21.33 -3.75
C ASP A 55 13.13 -21.29 -3.83
N TRP A 56 12.60 -21.12 -5.02
CA TRP A 56 11.16 -21.06 -5.27
C TRP A 56 10.40 -22.35 -4.93
N SER A 57 11.08 -23.50 -4.94
CA SER A 57 10.45 -24.78 -4.60
C SER A 57 10.12 -24.92 -3.10
N ARG A 58 10.69 -24.05 -2.26
CA ARG A 58 10.47 -24.00 -0.80
C ARG A 58 9.93 -22.65 -0.33
N THR A 59 9.82 -21.66 -1.21
CA THR A 59 9.32 -20.32 -0.87
C THR A 59 7.81 -20.28 -0.97
N LYS A 60 7.14 -19.94 0.14
CA LYS A 60 5.68 -19.83 0.24
C LYS A 60 5.16 -18.41 0.00
N ALA A 61 5.95 -17.39 0.35
CA ALA A 61 5.61 -15.99 0.16
C ALA A 61 6.86 -15.16 -0.10
N TYR A 62 6.69 -14.05 -0.82
CA TYR A 62 7.75 -13.10 -1.12
C TYR A 62 7.17 -11.68 -1.14
N ALA A 63 8.03 -10.68 -0.93
CA ALA A 63 7.66 -9.27 -1.00
C ALA A 63 8.39 -8.57 -2.15
N PHE A 64 7.70 -7.68 -2.85
CA PHE A 64 8.25 -6.92 -3.96
C PHE A 64 7.66 -5.52 -4.03
N GLY A 65 8.46 -4.54 -4.44
CA GLY A 65 8.03 -3.15 -4.50
C GLY A 65 7.94 -2.49 -3.12
N LEU A 66 6.97 -1.62 -2.93
CA LEU A 66 6.92 -0.71 -1.78
C LEU A 66 6.03 -1.20 -0.61
N GLY A 67 5.79 -2.49 -0.51
CA GLY A 67 5.02 -3.05 0.61
C GLY A 67 4.07 -4.18 0.21
N GLY A 68 4.11 -4.60 -1.07
CA GLY A 68 3.34 -5.74 -1.56
C GLY A 68 3.93 -7.07 -1.11
N ILE A 69 3.10 -7.95 -0.60
CA ILE A 69 3.44 -9.35 -0.29
C ILE A 69 2.60 -10.25 -1.17
N TYR A 70 3.25 -11.21 -1.79
CA TYR A 70 2.67 -12.19 -2.69
C TYR A 70 2.80 -13.58 -2.09
N ILE A 71 1.72 -14.35 -2.15
CA ILE A 71 1.75 -15.79 -1.87
C ILE A 71 2.24 -16.49 -3.14
N ASN A 72 3.23 -17.37 -3.02
CA ASN A 72 3.72 -18.17 -4.15
C ASN A 72 2.69 -19.23 -4.52
N LEU A 73 1.61 -18.77 -5.16
CA LEU A 73 0.36 -19.48 -5.35
C LEU A 73 0.42 -20.40 -6.57
N ARG A 74 0.04 -21.67 -6.38
CA ARG A 74 -0.04 -22.65 -7.47
C ARG A 74 -1.06 -22.23 -8.52
N GLY A 75 -0.63 -22.21 -9.78
CA GLY A 75 -1.46 -21.81 -10.92
C GLY A 75 -1.45 -20.30 -11.21
N ARG A 76 -0.82 -19.48 -10.34
CA ARG A 76 -0.58 -18.05 -10.58
C ARG A 76 0.90 -17.79 -10.84
N GLU A 77 1.77 -18.16 -9.91
CA GLU A 77 3.22 -18.06 -10.08
C GLU A 77 3.78 -19.28 -10.84
N ALA A 78 4.84 -19.04 -11.64
CA ALA A 78 5.48 -20.08 -12.45
C ALA A 78 5.98 -21.28 -11.61
N HIS A 79 6.40 -21.00 -10.37
CA HIS A 79 6.88 -21.99 -9.40
C HIS A 79 6.03 -22.02 -8.13
N GLY A 80 4.72 -21.75 -8.25
CA GLY A 80 3.79 -21.71 -7.14
C GLY A 80 3.68 -23.05 -6.42
N ILE A 81 3.80 -23.00 -5.08
CA ILE A 81 3.74 -24.22 -4.24
C ILE A 81 2.56 -24.22 -3.27
N VAL A 82 2.02 -23.05 -2.93
CA VAL A 82 0.88 -22.91 -2.01
C VAL A 82 -0.42 -23.20 -2.77
N ALA A 83 -1.26 -24.08 -2.23
CA ALA A 83 -2.55 -24.35 -2.84
C ALA A 83 -3.53 -23.17 -2.64
N PRO A 84 -4.35 -22.84 -3.66
CA PRO A 84 -5.42 -21.88 -3.48
C PRO A 84 -6.45 -22.38 -2.45
N GLY A 85 -7.21 -21.44 -1.86
CA GLY A 85 -8.20 -21.75 -0.83
C GLY A 85 -7.60 -21.73 0.58
N GLU A 86 -7.89 -22.74 1.41
CA GLU A 86 -7.61 -22.69 2.85
C GLU A 86 -6.11 -22.56 3.19
N GLU A 87 -5.21 -23.23 2.44
CA GLU A 87 -3.77 -23.11 2.67
C GLU A 87 -3.30 -21.68 2.45
N CYS A 88 -3.73 -21.04 1.36
CA CYS A 88 -3.44 -19.64 1.07
C CYS A 88 -4.00 -18.73 2.17
N GLN A 89 -5.24 -18.92 2.59
CA GLN A 89 -5.87 -18.11 3.63
C GLN A 89 -5.20 -18.30 4.99
N ALA A 90 -4.79 -19.51 5.34
CA ALA A 90 -4.05 -19.78 6.58
C ALA A 90 -2.69 -19.06 6.59
N LEU A 91 -1.97 -19.10 5.46
CA LEU A 91 -0.70 -18.41 5.31
C LEU A 91 -0.86 -16.88 5.37
N LYS A 92 -1.90 -16.32 4.73
CA LYS A 92 -2.23 -14.89 4.85
C LYS A 92 -2.46 -14.51 6.32
N ARG A 93 -3.26 -15.28 7.06
CA ARG A 93 -3.50 -15.04 8.50
C ARG A 93 -2.21 -15.10 9.31
N GLN A 94 -1.31 -16.06 9.03
CA GLN A 94 0.00 -16.16 9.69
C GLN A 94 0.85 -14.92 9.48
N ILE A 95 0.96 -14.44 8.22
CA ILE A 95 1.75 -13.25 7.88
C ILE A 95 1.14 -12.00 8.53
N ILE A 96 -0.19 -11.83 8.45
CA ILE A 96 -0.89 -10.71 9.09
C ILE A 96 -0.61 -10.68 10.59
N ALA A 97 -0.76 -11.81 11.28
CA ALA A 97 -0.55 -11.89 12.72
C ALA A 97 0.91 -11.62 13.13
N GLY A 98 1.88 -12.01 12.30
CA GLY A 98 3.30 -11.85 12.63
C GLY A 98 3.86 -10.47 12.31
N LEU A 99 3.33 -9.77 11.31
CA LEU A 99 3.82 -8.47 10.88
C LEU A 99 3.02 -7.29 11.44
N SER A 100 1.71 -7.46 11.68
CA SER A 100 0.91 -6.38 12.26
C SER A 100 1.34 -6.10 13.69
N GLY A 101 1.72 -4.86 13.96
CA GLY A 101 2.24 -4.44 15.28
C GLY A 101 3.69 -4.84 15.54
N ILE A 102 4.44 -5.29 14.53
CA ILE A 102 5.87 -5.65 14.70
C ILE A 102 6.67 -4.48 15.25
N VAL A 103 7.45 -4.75 16.29
CA VAL A 103 8.29 -3.75 16.97
C VAL A 103 9.73 -3.84 16.49
N ASP A 104 10.31 -2.71 16.14
CA ASP A 104 11.75 -2.57 15.90
C ASP A 104 12.47 -2.54 17.26
N ALA A 105 13.21 -3.60 17.57
CA ALA A 105 13.88 -3.76 18.86
C ALA A 105 14.93 -2.69 19.16
N GLU A 106 15.51 -2.04 18.15
CA GLU A 106 16.51 -0.97 18.33
C GLU A 106 15.88 0.34 18.79
N THR A 107 14.63 0.60 18.35
CA THR A 107 13.96 1.87 18.64
C THR A 107 12.83 1.74 19.66
N GLY A 108 12.33 0.53 19.87
CA GLY A 108 11.13 0.23 20.67
C GLY A 108 9.82 0.65 20.00
N ASN A 109 9.83 1.08 18.74
CA ASN A 109 8.65 1.57 18.05
C ASN A 109 8.00 0.47 17.21
N VAL A 110 6.67 0.54 17.05
CA VAL A 110 5.94 -0.27 16.08
C VAL A 110 6.31 0.19 14.67
N ALA A 111 6.81 -0.71 13.84
CA ALA A 111 7.27 -0.41 12.48
C ALA A 111 6.16 -0.59 11.42
N ILE A 112 5.27 -1.54 11.62
CA ILE A 112 4.10 -1.80 10.77
C ILE A 112 2.87 -1.76 11.66
N THR A 113 1.92 -0.87 11.35
CA THR A 113 0.66 -0.78 12.11
C THR A 113 -0.24 -1.97 11.83
N GLU A 114 -0.36 -2.31 10.55
CA GLU A 114 -1.28 -3.34 10.08
C GLU A 114 -0.81 -3.90 8.73
N ILE A 115 -1.12 -5.17 8.48
CA ILE A 115 -1.04 -5.78 7.16
C ILE A 115 -2.46 -5.89 6.62
N PHE A 116 -2.72 -5.23 5.51
CA PHE A 116 -4.02 -5.23 4.84
C PHE A 116 -4.16 -6.45 3.93
N ASP A 117 -5.24 -7.19 4.08
CA ASP A 117 -5.65 -8.24 3.14
C ASP A 117 -6.34 -7.59 1.95
N VAL A 118 -5.74 -7.70 0.76
CA VAL A 118 -6.23 -7.04 -0.47
C VAL A 118 -7.66 -7.49 -0.82
N ASP A 119 -8.00 -8.74 -0.56
CA ASP A 119 -9.36 -9.25 -0.79
C ASP A 119 -10.43 -8.55 0.06
N LYS A 120 -10.03 -7.90 1.16
CA LYS A 120 -10.92 -7.20 2.09
C LYS A 120 -10.97 -5.70 1.88
N VAL A 121 -9.88 -5.09 1.38
CA VAL A 121 -9.77 -3.62 1.27
C VAL A 121 -10.04 -3.10 -0.13
N HIS A 122 -9.98 -3.93 -1.15
CA HIS A 122 -10.27 -3.55 -2.53
C HIS A 122 -11.49 -4.30 -3.07
N SER A 123 -12.32 -3.59 -3.84
CA SER A 123 -13.37 -4.21 -4.63
C SER A 123 -12.75 -5.09 -5.72
N ARG A 124 -13.32 -6.28 -5.92
CA ARG A 124 -12.84 -7.24 -6.93
C ARG A 124 -12.94 -6.66 -8.34
N GLY A 125 -11.78 -6.51 -8.98
CA GLY A 125 -11.66 -6.14 -10.37
C GLY A 125 -11.15 -7.31 -11.23
N PRO A 126 -11.21 -7.20 -12.56
CA PRO A 126 -10.82 -8.30 -13.47
C PRO A 126 -9.34 -8.70 -13.39
N TYR A 127 -8.49 -7.82 -12.87
CA TYR A 127 -7.04 -8.05 -12.76
C TYR A 127 -6.57 -8.38 -11.33
N GLN A 128 -7.46 -8.42 -10.35
CA GLN A 128 -7.10 -8.64 -8.96
C GLN A 128 -6.44 -10.00 -8.71
N ALA A 129 -6.86 -11.03 -9.47
CA ALA A 129 -6.30 -12.38 -9.33
C ALA A 129 -4.79 -12.47 -9.61
N GLY A 130 -4.23 -11.56 -10.42
CA GLY A 130 -2.79 -11.46 -10.70
C GLY A 130 -2.04 -10.46 -9.83
N GLY A 131 -2.74 -9.78 -8.91
CA GLY A 131 -2.17 -8.76 -8.03
C GLY A 131 -1.51 -9.35 -6.77
N LEU A 132 -1.05 -8.43 -5.91
CA LEU A 132 -0.51 -8.77 -4.59
C LEU A 132 -1.63 -9.26 -3.64
N ASP A 133 -1.25 -10.05 -2.64
CA ASP A 133 -2.19 -10.64 -1.67
C ASP A 133 -2.35 -9.79 -0.41
N LEU A 134 -1.25 -9.19 0.05
CA LEU A 134 -1.21 -8.39 1.27
C LEU A 134 -0.43 -7.09 1.04
N ILE A 135 -0.78 -6.02 1.76
CA ILE A 135 -0.08 -4.73 1.73
C ILE A 135 0.36 -4.36 3.14
N ALA A 136 1.63 -3.96 3.29
CA ALA A 136 2.16 -3.49 4.56
C ALA A 136 1.82 -2.00 4.78
N GLY A 137 1.11 -1.70 5.88
CA GLY A 137 0.88 -0.36 6.39
C GLY A 137 2.01 0.05 7.33
N TYR A 138 3.06 0.65 6.81
CA TYR A 138 4.20 1.12 7.61
C TYR A 138 3.79 2.27 8.53
N ASN A 139 4.31 2.27 9.73
CA ASN A 139 4.08 3.32 10.72
C ASN A 139 4.96 4.56 10.46
N ARG A 140 4.71 5.62 11.21
CA ARG A 140 5.54 6.85 11.18
C ARG A 140 7.01 6.53 11.38
N GLY A 141 7.86 7.09 10.54
CA GLY A 141 9.30 6.85 10.57
C GLY A 141 9.80 5.61 9.84
N TYR A 142 8.90 4.77 9.33
CA TYR A 142 9.21 3.52 8.62
C TYR A 142 8.66 3.50 7.20
N ARG A 143 9.30 2.70 6.35
CA ARG A 143 8.85 2.34 5.00
C ARG A 143 9.48 1.03 4.54
N ALA A 144 9.15 0.56 3.33
CA ALA A 144 9.90 -0.52 2.68
C ALA A 144 11.39 -0.14 2.58
N SER A 145 12.29 -1.07 2.91
CA SER A 145 13.71 -0.84 2.68
C SER A 145 14.01 -0.75 1.17
N TRP A 146 15.06 -0.03 0.82
CA TRP A 146 15.50 0.08 -0.58
C TRP A 146 15.83 -1.27 -1.19
N GLU A 147 16.43 -2.15 -0.39
CA GLU A 147 16.80 -3.51 -0.76
C GLU A 147 15.55 -4.39 -0.92
N GLY A 148 14.58 -4.28 -0.02
CA GLY A 148 13.33 -5.03 -0.07
C GLY A 148 12.50 -4.72 -1.31
N ALA A 149 12.56 -3.47 -1.80
CA ALA A 149 11.84 -3.06 -2.99
C ALA A 149 12.26 -3.82 -4.26
N THR A 150 13.51 -4.27 -4.34
CA THR A 150 14.04 -5.07 -5.45
C THR A 150 14.06 -6.58 -5.18
N GLY A 151 13.46 -7.02 -4.08
CA GLY A 151 13.39 -8.44 -3.74
C GLY A 151 14.60 -9.00 -2.99
N ARG A 152 15.55 -8.14 -2.55
CA ARG A 152 16.72 -8.60 -1.78
C ARG A 152 16.33 -9.12 -0.40
N VAL A 153 17.07 -10.10 0.07
CA VAL A 153 17.08 -10.56 1.47
C VAL A 153 18.34 -10.06 2.13
N THR A 154 18.19 -9.29 3.19
CA THR A 154 19.29 -8.70 3.97
C THR A 154 19.56 -9.48 5.25
N ARG A 155 20.60 -9.10 6.02
CA ARG A 155 20.89 -9.74 7.31
C ARG A 155 19.88 -9.41 8.38
N SER A 156 19.35 -8.18 8.36
CA SER A 156 18.42 -7.65 9.37
C SER A 156 17.13 -7.18 8.72
N VAL A 157 16.01 -7.34 9.42
CA VAL A 157 14.69 -6.86 9.01
C VAL A 157 14.65 -5.34 8.98
N PHE A 158 15.28 -4.69 9.95
CA PHE A 158 15.32 -3.24 10.07
C PHE A 158 16.69 -2.69 9.72
N SER A 159 16.72 -1.52 9.10
CA SER A 159 17.96 -0.79 8.78
C SER A 159 17.72 0.71 8.76
N ASP A 160 18.76 1.50 9.08
CA ASP A 160 18.69 2.95 8.96
C ASP A 160 18.64 3.40 7.50
N ASN A 161 17.85 4.42 7.22
CA ASN A 161 17.91 5.11 5.96
C ASN A 161 19.16 6.03 5.93
N THR A 162 20.15 5.63 5.18
CA THR A 162 21.40 6.40 4.99
C THR A 162 21.37 7.28 3.74
N LYS A 163 20.25 7.30 3.00
CA LYS A 163 20.11 8.08 1.76
C LYS A 163 19.48 9.44 2.04
N ALA A 164 19.73 10.40 1.17
CA ALA A 164 19.17 11.74 1.26
C ALA A 164 17.63 11.75 1.15
N TRP A 165 17.04 10.79 0.41
CA TRP A 165 15.60 10.63 0.32
C TRP A 165 15.03 10.13 1.65
N SER A 166 14.22 10.95 2.30
CA SER A 166 13.71 10.70 3.66
C SER A 166 12.22 11.01 3.85
N GLY A 167 11.48 11.21 2.76
CA GLY A 167 10.02 11.37 2.75
C GLY A 167 9.35 10.33 1.87
N ASP A 168 8.19 9.82 2.29
CA ASP A 168 7.40 8.85 1.52
C ASP A 168 5.90 8.96 1.82
N HIS A 169 5.10 8.40 0.92
CA HIS A 169 3.66 8.24 1.08
C HIS A 169 3.22 6.76 1.01
N CYS A 170 4.12 5.84 0.59
CA CYS A 170 3.85 4.39 0.56
C CYS A 170 3.93 3.79 1.97
N VAL A 171 3.02 4.22 2.82
CA VAL A 171 2.90 3.90 4.25
C VAL A 171 1.43 3.61 4.58
N ASP A 172 1.08 3.44 5.84
CA ASP A 172 -0.33 3.31 6.24
C ASP A 172 -1.12 4.55 5.75
N PRO A 173 -2.16 4.37 4.91
CA PRO A 173 -2.88 5.50 4.29
C PRO A 173 -3.51 6.44 5.31
N ARG A 174 -3.81 5.96 6.52
CA ARG A 174 -4.34 6.78 7.62
C ARG A 174 -3.35 7.84 8.12
N LEU A 175 -2.07 7.69 7.80
CA LEU A 175 -1.00 8.62 8.22
C LEU A 175 -0.71 9.71 7.20
N VAL A 176 -1.17 9.53 5.97
CA VAL A 176 -0.89 10.43 4.83
C VAL A 176 -2.18 10.79 4.06
N PRO A 177 -3.23 11.29 4.75
CA PRO A 177 -4.46 11.67 4.08
C PRO A 177 -4.20 12.76 3.04
N GLY A 178 -4.95 12.74 1.96
CA GLY A 178 -5.00 13.82 0.99
C GLY A 178 -5.67 15.07 1.55
N VAL A 179 -5.72 16.12 0.75
CA VAL A 179 -6.42 17.35 1.10
C VAL A 179 -7.46 17.73 0.03
N LEU A 180 -8.54 18.35 0.49
CA LEU A 180 -9.56 18.96 -0.35
C LEU A 180 -9.85 20.36 0.18
N PHE A 181 -9.53 21.40 -0.60
CA PHE A 181 -10.00 22.75 -0.35
C PHE A 181 -10.92 23.18 -1.51
N ALA A 182 -11.96 23.90 -1.19
CA ALA A 182 -12.89 24.43 -2.16
C ALA A 182 -13.22 25.90 -1.85
N ASN A 183 -13.58 26.67 -2.89
CA ASN A 183 -14.08 28.03 -2.70
C ASN A 183 -15.57 28.08 -2.28
N ARG A 184 -16.22 26.92 -2.20
CA ARG A 184 -17.58 26.71 -1.67
C ARG A 184 -17.54 25.58 -0.65
N GLN A 185 -18.49 25.60 0.30
CA GLN A 185 -18.57 24.56 1.31
C GLN A 185 -18.98 23.22 0.67
N VAL A 186 -18.20 22.17 0.91
CA VAL A 186 -18.58 20.78 0.65
C VAL A 186 -19.41 20.33 1.86
N LEU A 187 -20.64 19.89 1.61
CA LEU A 187 -21.62 19.57 2.67
C LEU A 187 -21.48 18.13 3.15
N ASP A 188 -20.87 17.27 2.35
CA ASP A 188 -20.65 15.87 2.71
C ASP A 188 -19.51 15.75 3.73
N ALA A 189 -19.74 14.89 4.73
CA ALA A 189 -18.69 14.46 5.64
C ALA A 189 -17.77 13.44 4.93
N ASP A 190 -16.46 13.51 5.21
CA ASP A 190 -15.47 12.57 4.76
C ASP A 190 -15.46 12.32 3.23
N PRO A 191 -15.22 13.37 2.41
CA PRO A 191 -15.13 13.21 0.96
C PRO A 191 -13.85 12.47 0.57
N GLY A 192 -14.00 11.46 -0.33
CA GLY A 192 -12.88 10.72 -0.90
C GLY A 192 -12.49 11.22 -2.29
N ILE A 193 -11.27 10.91 -2.72
CA ILE A 193 -10.79 11.28 -4.07
C ILE A 193 -11.65 10.64 -5.17
N MET A 194 -12.22 9.47 -4.93
CA MET A 194 -13.12 8.78 -5.86
C MET A 194 -14.42 9.53 -6.10
N ASP A 195 -14.82 10.43 -5.18
CA ASP A 195 -16.03 11.23 -5.27
C ASP A 195 -15.90 12.42 -6.25
N LEU A 196 -14.66 12.80 -6.59
CA LEU A 196 -14.39 13.99 -7.40
C LEU A 196 -14.83 13.81 -8.86
N ALA A 197 -14.52 12.66 -9.48
CA ALA A 197 -14.86 12.41 -10.87
C ALA A 197 -16.39 12.40 -11.09
N PRO A 198 -17.23 11.66 -10.33
CA PRO A 198 -18.68 11.72 -10.48
C PRO A 198 -19.24 13.12 -10.16
N THR A 199 -18.65 13.83 -9.20
CA THR A 199 -19.05 15.22 -8.88
C THR A 199 -18.81 16.16 -10.09
N ILE A 200 -17.62 16.10 -10.67
CA ILE A 200 -17.26 16.92 -11.84
C ILE A 200 -18.17 16.60 -13.02
N LEU A 201 -18.38 15.32 -13.35
CA LEU A 201 -19.28 14.93 -14.44
C LEU A 201 -20.69 15.48 -14.23
N THR A 202 -21.22 15.39 -13.03
CA THR A 202 -22.56 15.91 -12.69
C THR A 202 -22.63 17.43 -12.83
N LEU A 203 -21.60 18.17 -12.43
CA LEU A 203 -21.51 19.63 -12.61
C LEU A 203 -21.57 20.05 -14.08
N PHE A 204 -21.08 19.22 -14.98
CA PHE A 204 -21.15 19.45 -16.43
C PHE A 204 -22.37 18.80 -17.10
N GLY A 205 -23.32 18.26 -16.33
CA GLY A 205 -24.52 17.59 -16.88
C GLY A 205 -24.23 16.28 -17.61
N VAL A 206 -23.08 15.67 -17.33
CA VAL A 206 -22.67 14.39 -17.91
C VAL A 206 -23.12 13.26 -16.99
N THR A 207 -23.71 12.22 -17.57
CA THR A 207 -24.12 11.03 -16.83
C THR A 207 -22.90 10.32 -16.22
N VAL A 208 -22.98 10.02 -14.92
CA VAL A 208 -21.95 9.26 -14.21
C VAL A 208 -22.03 7.78 -14.66
N PRO A 209 -20.92 7.18 -15.18
CA PRO A 209 -20.92 5.79 -15.57
C PRO A 209 -21.08 4.85 -14.37
N ASP A 210 -21.77 3.72 -14.55
CA ASP A 210 -22.08 2.73 -13.51
C ASP A 210 -20.84 2.11 -12.81
N HIS A 211 -19.69 2.11 -13.48
CA HIS A 211 -18.45 1.60 -12.90
C HIS A 211 -17.80 2.55 -11.90
N MET A 212 -18.21 3.81 -11.84
CA MET A 212 -17.76 4.77 -10.84
C MET A 212 -18.48 4.54 -9.52
N THR A 213 -17.75 4.15 -8.49
CA THR A 213 -18.29 3.81 -7.16
C THR A 213 -18.31 5.00 -6.19
N GLY A 214 -17.68 6.11 -6.54
CA GLY A 214 -17.72 7.36 -5.77
C GLY A 214 -19.09 8.01 -5.82
N ARG A 215 -19.44 8.74 -4.76
CA ARG A 215 -20.70 9.53 -4.68
C ARG A 215 -20.50 10.91 -5.27
N VAL A 216 -21.59 11.54 -5.70
CA VAL A 216 -21.59 12.95 -6.09
C VAL A 216 -21.61 13.81 -4.83
N LEU A 217 -20.58 14.63 -4.63
CA LEU A 217 -20.50 15.53 -3.47
C LEU A 217 -21.51 16.68 -3.59
N ALA A 218 -22.21 16.97 -2.52
CA ALA A 218 -23.04 18.15 -2.41
C ALA A 218 -22.17 19.39 -2.11
N VAL A 219 -22.23 20.38 -2.98
CA VAL A 219 -21.52 21.65 -2.82
C VAL A 219 -22.54 22.76 -2.59
N ALA A 220 -22.34 23.52 -1.52
CA ALA A 220 -23.25 24.62 -1.19
C ALA A 220 -23.32 25.66 -2.31
N PRO A 221 -24.50 26.26 -2.55
CA PRO A 221 -24.59 27.43 -3.40
C PRO A 221 -23.62 28.52 -2.91
N LYS A 222 -23.21 29.39 -3.80
CA LYS A 222 -22.40 30.55 -3.40
C LYS A 222 -23.21 31.40 -2.41
N SER A 223 -22.61 31.74 -1.29
CA SER A 223 -23.18 32.78 -0.40
C SER A 223 -23.32 34.08 -1.17
N PRO A 224 -24.43 34.78 -1.03
CA PRO A 224 -24.69 36.05 -1.72
C PRO A 224 -23.65 37.13 -1.40
#